data_2d1957dfb2428e5a4af4368c11aed10a
#
_entry.id   2d1957dfb2428e5a4af4368c11aed10a
#
_cell.length_a   1.000
_cell.length_b   1.000
_cell.length_c   1.000
_cell.angle_alpha   90.00
_cell.angle_beta   90.00
_cell.angle_gamma   90.00
#
_symmetry.space_group_name_H-M   'P 1'
#
loop_
_entity.id
_entity.type
_entity.pdbx_description
1 polymer ?
#
loop_
_entity_poly.entity_id
_entity_poly.type
_entity_poly.pdbx_seq_one_letter_code
_entity_poly.pdbx_strand_id
1 'polypeptide(L)'
;MALTQIQIIQSLGEAMNWLERELSWGVAIQEQRHLIGRIGELYAALMTGGQMAPEVNQAGYDVVSSGGERISVKTTTQQGASGHLSFSTNTLDQVDRVMVFYLNTEEMQVETLLDAPIAETRLLLSDSGSKQNLPLGKLRGSSRSSPRPLDDQKITREAAHDDYIIREYESGTVVVLKNESIVSTAKPMLRTIAKG
;
A
#
# COMPACT_ATOMS: atom_id res chain seq x y z
N MET A 1 20.88 11.13 -10.77
CA MET A 1 21.07 9.85 -11.50
C MET A 1 19.83 9.02 -11.32
N ALA A 2 19.19 8.57 -12.41
CA ALA A 2 18.00 7.75 -12.34
C ALA A 2 18.35 6.33 -11.84
N LEU A 3 17.50 5.76 -10.98
CA LEU A 3 17.68 4.39 -10.49
C LEU A 3 17.28 3.39 -11.58
N THR A 4 18.02 2.30 -11.70
CA THR A 4 17.57 1.16 -12.54
C THR A 4 16.39 0.45 -11.88
N GLN A 5 15.58 -0.29 -12.65
CA GLN A 5 14.46 -1.07 -12.09
C GLN A 5 14.92 -2.06 -11.01
N ILE A 6 16.11 -2.66 -11.19
CA ILE A 6 16.72 -3.56 -10.18
C ILE A 6 17.01 -2.77 -8.88
N GLN A 7 17.57 -1.57 -9.00
CA GLN A 7 17.83 -0.72 -7.82
C GLN A 7 16.53 -0.27 -7.13
N ILE A 8 15.46 -0.03 -7.89
CA ILE A 8 14.12 0.28 -7.34
C ILE A 8 13.59 -0.91 -6.54
N ILE A 9 13.68 -2.14 -7.07
CA ILE A 9 13.27 -3.36 -6.37
C ILE A 9 14.07 -3.55 -5.08
N GLN A 10 15.39 -3.39 -5.15
CA GLN A 10 16.27 -3.52 -3.98
C GLN A 10 15.93 -2.47 -2.92
N SER A 11 15.79 -1.19 -3.31
CA SER A 11 15.43 -0.11 -2.41
C SER A 11 14.06 -0.31 -1.77
N LEU A 12 13.08 -0.83 -2.52
CA LEU A 12 11.75 -1.16 -1.99
C LEU A 12 11.84 -2.26 -0.94
N GLY A 13 12.56 -3.34 -1.22
CA GLY A 13 12.76 -4.44 -0.27
C GLY A 13 13.46 -3.98 1.00
N GLU A 14 14.51 -3.17 0.90
CA GLU A 14 15.22 -2.60 2.06
C GLU A 14 14.33 -1.67 2.88
N ALA A 15 13.56 -0.79 2.22
CA ALA A 15 12.63 0.12 2.88
C ALA A 15 11.54 -0.63 3.66
N MET A 16 10.97 -1.68 3.07
CA MET A 16 9.98 -2.54 3.73
C MET A 16 10.58 -3.30 4.92
N ASN A 17 11.78 -3.87 4.77
CA ASN A 17 12.48 -4.54 5.87
C ASN A 17 12.83 -3.57 7.01
N TRP A 18 13.22 -2.34 6.68
CA TRP A 18 13.47 -1.31 7.69
C TRP A 18 12.19 -0.97 8.45
N LEU A 19 11.11 -0.66 7.75
CA LEU A 19 9.83 -0.36 8.39
C LEU A 19 9.38 -1.49 9.33
N GLU A 20 9.43 -2.73 8.87
CA GLU A 20 9.05 -3.89 9.68
C GLU A 20 9.89 -4.00 10.95
N ARG A 21 11.19 -3.75 10.86
CA ARG A 21 12.10 -3.76 12.01
C ARG A 21 11.78 -2.66 13.02
N GLU A 22 11.57 -1.41 12.56
CA GLU A 22 11.19 -0.29 13.42
C GLU A 22 9.88 -0.58 14.17
N LEU A 23 8.86 -1.10 13.45
CA LEU A 23 7.60 -1.49 14.07
C LEU A 23 7.76 -2.63 15.07
N SER A 24 8.63 -3.59 14.80
CA SER A 24 8.95 -4.69 15.75
C SER A 24 9.61 -4.21 17.03
N TRP A 25 10.30 -3.07 17.00
CA TRP A 25 10.88 -2.41 18.15
C TRP A 25 9.92 -1.48 18.89
N GLY A 26 8.67 -1.35 18.39
CA GLY A 26 7.63 -0.52 18.99
C GLY A 26 7.66 0.95 18.59
N VAL A 27 8.41 1.31 17.54
CA VAL A 27 8.39 2.68 17.01
C VAL A 27 7.00 2.96 16.45
N ALA A 28 6.44 4.12 16.81
CA ALA A 28 5.09 4.48 16.38
C ALA A 28 5.00 4.69 14.86
N ILE A 29 3.95 4.16 14.24
CA ILE A 29 3.74 4.24 12.79
C ILE A 29 3.72 5.69 12.27
N GLN A 30 3.28 6.64 13.10
CA GLN A 30 3.22 8.07 12.77
C GLN A 30 4.62 8.69 12.58
N GLU A 31 5.65 8.11 13.19
CA GLU A 31 7.03 8.55 13.05
C GLU A 31 7.65 8.06 11.73
N GLN A 32 7.06 7.02 11.13
CA GLN A 32 7.55 6.39 9.90
C GLN A 32 6.97 6.99 8.61
N ARG A 33 6.30 8.15 8.68
CA ARG A 33 5.57 8.74 7.53
C ARG A 33 6.44 8.92 6.28
N HIS A 34 7.69 9.33 6.44
CA HIS A 34 8.61 9.50 5.30
C HIS A 34 8.98 8.17 4.66
N LEU A 35 9.22 7.15 5.47
CA LEU A 35 9.53 5.80 4.99
C LEU A 35 8.32 5.17 4.28
N ILE A 36 7.12 5.34 4.84
CA ILE A 36 5.86 4.88 4.24
C ILE A 36 5.62 5.58 2.89
N GLY A 37 5.84 6.89 2.81
CA GLY A 37 5.76 7.64 1.56
C GLY A 37 6.74 7.09 0.53
N ARG A 38 8.00 6.90 0.91
CA ARG A 38 9.05 6.36 0.05
C ARG A 38 8.75 4.96 -0.47
N ILE A 39 8.15 4.09 0.35
CA ILE A 39 7.71 2.75 -0.08
C ILE A 39 6.67 2.88 -1.21
N GLY A 40 5.67 3.75 -1.07
CA GLY A 40 4.67 3.97 -2.12
C GLY A 40 5.25 4.53 -3.41
N GLU A 41 6.16 5.49 -3.32
CA GLU A 41 6.85 6.06 -4.48
C GLU A 41 7.66 4.99 -5.24
N LEU A 42 8.46 4.20 -4.52
CA LEU A 42 9.24 3.10 -5.11
C LEU A 42 8.32 2.05 -5.75
N TYR A 43 7.20 1.74 -5.09
CA TYR A 43 6.22 0.81 -5.62
C TYR A 43 5.55 1.34 -6.90
N ALA A 44 5.18 2.64 -6.93
CA ALA A 44 4.64 3.29 -8.13
C ALA A 44 5.65 3.27 -9.29
N ALA A 45 6.92 3.60 -9.01
CA ALA A 45 7.98 3.55 -10.01
C ALA A 45 8.18 2.13 -10.57
N LEU A 46 8.11 1.11 -9.71
CA LEU A 46 8.18 -0.29 -10.13
C LEU A 46 7.00 -0.69 -11.01
N MET A 47 5.76 -0.38 -10.58
CA MET A 47 4.54 -0.75 -11.31
C MET A 47 4.46 -0.10 -12.70
N THR A 48 4.97 1.13 -12.83
CA THR A 48 4.89 1.91 -14.07
C THR A 48 6.13 1.76 -14.96
N GLY A 49 7.11 0.95 -14.55
CA GLY A 49 8.42 0.88 -15.21
C GLY A 49 9.14 2.23 -15.23
N GLY A 50 8.73 3.13 -14.33
CA GLY A 50 9.12 4.53 -14.31
C GLY A 50 10.35 4.82 -13.45
N GLN A 51 10.50 6.09 -13.11
CA GLN A 51 11.62 6.64 -12.35
C GLN A 51 11.10 7.56 -11.24
N MET A 52 11.85 7.66 -10.16
CA MET A 52 11.62 8.69 -9.15
C MET A 52 11.78 10.08 -9.77
N ALA A 53 11.06 11.06 -9.28
CA ALA A 53 11.24 12.45 -9.70
C ALA A 53 12.71 12.87 -9.58
N PRO A 54 13.26 13.64 -10.55
CA PRO A 54 14.70 13.90 -10.63
C PRO A 54 15.22 14.79 -9.50
N GLU A 55 14.36 15.63 -8.91
CA GLU A 55 14.73 16.56 -7.85
C GLU A 55 14.16 16.10 -6.50
N VAL A 56 14.95 16.30 -5.44
CA VAL A 56 14.48 16.12 -4.08
C VAL A 56 13.44 17.21 -3.79
N ASN A 57 12.26 16.83 -3.33
CA ASN A 57 11.11 17.72 -3.15
C ASN A 57 10.56 18.35 -4.44
N GLN A 58 10.62 17.61 -5.55
CA GLN A 58 9.97 18.02 -6.80
C GLN A 58 8.52 18.43 -6.51
N ALA A 59 8.15 19.65 -6.92
CA ALA A 59 6.81 20.13 -6.69
C ALA A 59 5.80 19.37 -7.58
N GLY A 60 4.79 18.79 -6.96
CA GLY A 60 3.60 18.26 -7.61
C GLY A 60 3.60 16.78 -7.93
N TYR A 61 4.71 16.17 -8.31
CA TYR A 61 4.76 14.74 -8.64
C TYR A 61 5.97 14.05 -8.04
N ASP A 62 5.84 12.75 -7.81
CA ASP A 62 6.79 11.92 -7.08
C ASP A 62 7.51 10.93 -8.01
N VAL A 63 6.83 10.54 -9.09
CA VAL A 63 7.28 9.52 -10.06
C VAL A 63 6.97 9.97 -11.49
N VAL A 64 7.84 9.60 -12.43
CA VAL A 64 7.58 9.71 -13.87
C VAL A 64 7.50 8.29 -14.44
N SER A 65 6.37 7.92 -15.06
CA SER A 65 6.18 6.60 -15.66
C SER A 65 7.11 6.39 -16.86
N SER A 66 7.23 5.15 -17.34
CA SER A 66 7.95 4.85 -18.60
C SER A 66 7.33 5.54 -19.81
N GLY A 67 6.05 5.91 -19.75
CA GLY A 67 5.34 6.69 -20.76
C GLY A 67 5.49 8.21 -20.64
N GLY A 68 6.21 8.69 -19.62
CA GLY A 68 6.42 10.11 -19.35
C GLY A 68 5.33 10.79 -18.52
N GLU A 69 4.34 10.05 -17.99
CA GLU A 69 3.31 10.60 -17.12
C GLU A 69 3.90 11.02 -15.76
N ARG A 70 3.54 12.20 -15.30
CA ARG A 70 3.91 12.73 -13.99
C ARG A 70 2.88 12.23 -12.96
N ILE A 71 3.31 11.43 -12.02
CA ILE A 71 2.46 10.72 -11.07
C ILE A 71 2.64 11.28 -9.67
N SER A 72 1.55 11.74 -9.05
CA SER A 72 1.54 12.04 -7.62
C SER A 72 1.14 10.78 -6.84
N VAL A 73 1.96 10.43 -5.87
CA VAL A 73 1.79 9.23 -5.06
C VAL A 73 1.40 9.60 -3.64
N LYS A 74 0.41 8.90 -3.11
CA LYS A 74 0.03 8.97 -1.70
C LYS A 74 -0.03 7.58 -1.10
N THR A 75 0.50 7.44 0.11
CA THR A 75 0.47 6.17 0.84
C THR A 75 -0.15 6.37 2.19
N THR A 76 -1.05 5.47 2.56
CA THR A 76 -1.70 5.46 3.88
C THR A 76 -1.58 4.08 4.53
N THR A 77 -1.45 4.06 5.85
CA THR A 77 -1.54 2.84 6.67
C THR A 77 -2.88 2.74 7.38
N GLN A 78 -3.78 3.72 7.16
CA GLN A 78 -5.08 3.77 7.80
C GLN A 78 -6.04 2.79 7.13
N GLN A 79 -6.58 1.83 7.88
CA GLN A 79 -7.54 0.84 7.38
C GLN A 79 -8.96 1.38 7.20
N GLY A 80 -9.38 2.33 8.03
CA GLY A 80 -10.75 2.86 8.06
C GLY A 80 -11.10 3.75 6.86
N ALA A 81 -12.40 3.97 6.66
CA ALA A 81 -12.93 4.91 5.68
C ALA A 81 -12.83 6.37 6.16
N SER A 82 -12.51 6.60 7.43
CA SER A 82 -12.33 7.92 8.01
C SER A 82 -10.98 8.53 7.59
N GLY A 83 -10.93 9.86 7.48
CA GLY A 83 -9.73 10.59 7.08
C GLY A 83 -9.68 10.90 5.59
N HIS A 84 -8.62 11.61 5.22
CA HIS A 84 -8.39 12.08 3.85
C HIS A 84 -6.91 12.18 3.52
N LEU A 85 -6.60 12.17 2.24
CA LEU A 85 -5.29 12.48 1.69
C LEU A 85 -5.34 13.89 1.08
N SER A 86 -4.35 14.72 1.40
CA SER A 86 -4.31 16.11 0.95
C SER A 86 -3.35 16.29 -0.21
N PHE A 87 -3.79 17.08 -1.20
CA PHE A 87 -3.01 17.52 -2.35
C PHE A 87 -2.93 19.04 -2.31
N SER A 88 -1.80 19.61 -2.72
CA SER A 88 -1.65 21.05 -2.91
C SER A 88 -2.36 21.49 -4.19
N THR A 89 -3.26 22.46 -4.13
CA THR A 89 -3.93 23.02 -5.30
C THR A 89 -2.95 23.57 -6.34
N ASN A 90 -1.87 24.18 -5.87
CA ASN A 90 -0.89 24.85 -6.75
C ASN A 90 -0.04 23.88 -7.58
N THR A 91 0.02 22.60 -7.22
CA THR A 91 0.87 21.62 -7.89
C THR A 91 0.08 20.54 -8.64
N LEU A 92 -1.23 20.47 -8.40
CA LEU A 92 -2.09 19.46 -9.04
C LEU A 92 -2.17 19.61 -10.57
N ASP A 93 -1.96 20.80 -11.10
CA ASP A 93 -1.93 21.04 -12.56
C ASP A 93 -0.66 20.48 -13.23
N GLN A 94 0.33 20.10 -12.45
CA GLN A 94 1.56 19.47 -12.95
C GLN A 94 1.46 17.92 -12.95
N VAL A 95 0.35 17.36 -12.51
CA VAL A 95 0.13 15.92 -12.33
C VAL A 95 -0.75 15.40 -13.46
N ASP A 96 -0.33 14.31 -14.09
CA ASP A 96 -1.07 13.63 -15.14
C ASP A 96 -1.92 12.47 -14.57
N ARG A 97 -1.42 11.82 -13.50
CA ARG A 97 -2.00 10.62 -12.86
C ARG A 97 -1.79 10.62 -11.36
N VAL A 98 -2.72 10.08 -10.63
CA VAL A 98 -2.63 9.90 -9.17
C VAL A 98 -2.67 8.42 -8.84
N MET A 99 -1.73 8.00 -8.00
CA MET A 99 -1.73 6.66 -7.41
C MET A 99 -1.85 6.76 -5.89
N VAL A 100 -2.76 6.01 -5.31
CA VAL A 100 -2.93 5.92 -3.86
C VAL A 100 -2.77 4.47 -3.43
N PHE A 101 -1.91 4.27 -2.43
CA PHE A 101 -1.63 2.96 -1.87
C PHE A 101 -2.06 2.87 -0.41
N TYR A 102 -2.53 1.70 -0.05
CA TYR A 102 -2.64 1.28 1.34
C TYR A 102 -1.48 0.32 1.66
N LEU A 103 -0.70 0.66 2.67
CA LEU A 103 0.33 -0.21 3.20
C LEU A 103 -0.22 -0.95 4.42
N ASN A 104 -0.48 -2.22 4.24
CA ASN A 104 -0.79 -3.14 5.33
C ASN A 104 0.50 -3.47 6.09
N THR A 105 0.65 -2.90 7.28
CA THR A 105 1.86 -3.06 8.08
C THR A 105 1.94 -4.39 8.83
N GLU A 106 0.83 -5.10 8.99
CA GLU A 106 0.81 -6.43 9.58
C GLU A 106 1.32 -7.48 8.59
N GLU A 107 0.85 -7.40 7.36
CA GLU A 107 1.23 -8.33 6.29
C GLU A 107 2.40 -7.82 5.43
N MET A 108 2.86 -6.58 5.65
CA MET A 108 3.86 -5.90 4.84
C MET A 108 3.52 -5.95 3.35
N GLN A 109 2.27 -5.64 3.02
CA GLN A 109 1.73 -5.66 1.65
C GLN A 109 1.29 -4.27 1.23
N VAL A 110 1.44 -3.98 -0.06
CA VAL A 110 0.96 -2.74 -0.68
C VAL A 110 -0.23 -3.05 -1.56
N GLU A 111 -1.36 -2.40 -1.27
CA GLU A 111 -2.60 -2.50 -2.06
C GLU A 111 -2.84 -1.18 -2.80
N THR A 112 -3.26 -1.24 -4.05
CA THR A 112 -3.66 -0.06 -4.83
C THR A 112 -5.10 0.31 -4.49
N LEU A 113 -5.30 1.50 -3.91
CA LEU A 113 -6.64 2.06 -3.62
C LEU A 113 -7.16 2.91 -4.77
N LEU A 114 -6.28 3.60 -5.47
CA LEU A 114 -6.58 4.41 -6.65
C LEU A 114 -5.40 4.36 -7.62
N ASP A 115 -5.72 4.24 -8.88
CA ASP A 115 -4.79 4.41 -9.98
C ASP A 115 -5.58 5.01 -11.14
N ALA A 116 -5.55 6.35 -11.28
CA ALA A 116 -6.42 7.07 -12.18
C ALA A 116 -5.78 8.35 -12.73
N PRO A 117 -6.18 8.76 -13.95
CA PRO A 117 -5.84 10.08 -14.48
C PRO A 117 -6.29 11.20 -13.54
N ILE A 118 -5.57 12.33 -13.55
CA ILE A 118 -5.90 13.48 -12.71
C ILE A 118 -7.33 14.01 -12.93
N ALA A 119 -7.83 13.92 -14.17
CA ALA A 119 -9.19 14.35 -14.49
C ALA A 119 -10.26 13.56 -13.72
N GLU A 120 -10.10 12.25 -13.61
CA GLU A 120 -11.00 11.39 -12.83
C GLU A 120 -10.80 11.59 -11.33
N THR A 121 -9.55 11.73 -10.90
CA THR A 121 -9.23 11.97 -9.48
C THR A 121 -9.87 13.27 -8.99
N ARG A 122 -9.89 14.34 -9.81
CA ARG A 122 -10.52 15.63 -9.45
C ARG A 122 -12.00 15.50 -9.11
N LEU A 123 -12.74 14.55 -9.68
CA LEU A 123 -14.15 14.29 -9.34
C LEU A 123 -14.32 13.73 -7.92
N LEU A 124 -13.27 13.14 -7.38
CA LEU A 124 -13.27 12.59 -6.02
C LEU A 124 -12.80 13.60 -4.97
N LEU A 125 -12.13 14.67 -5.39
CA LEU A 125 -11.57 15.67 -4.47
C LEU A 125 -12.66 16.57 -3.88
N SER A 126 -12.37 17.12 -2.70
CA SER A 126 -13.17 18.13 -2.03
C SER A 126 -12.26 19.31 -1.70
N ASP A 127 -12.70 20.52 -2.02
CA ASP A 127 -11.94 21.74 -1.76
C ASP A 127 -11.82 22.04 -0.25
N SER A 128 -10.64 22.43 0.15
CA SER A 128 -10.31 22.86 1.51
C SER A 128 -9.29 24.02 1.46
N GLY A 129 -9.67 25.10 0.80
CA GLY A 129 -8.82 26.29 0.63
C GLY A 129 -7.59 26.04 -0.24
N SER A 130 -6.38 26.07 0.33
CA SER A 130 -5.12 25.84 -0.40
C SER A 130 -4.84 24.35 -0.69
N LYS A 131 -5.73 23.46 -0.24
CA LYS A 131 -5.61 22.01 -0.40
C LYS A 131 -6.86 21.42 -1.02
N GLN A 132 -6.70 20.34 -1.73
CA GLN A 132 -7.78 19.47 -2.16
C GLN A 132 -7.65 18.14 -1.44
N ASN A 133 -8.72 17.68 -0.82
CA ASN A 133 -8.75 16.49 0.02
C ASN A 133 -9.46 15.34 -0.69
N LEU A 134 -8.82 14.17 -0.72
CA LEU A 134 -9.38 12.92 -1.19
C LEU A 134 -9.85 12.10 0.01
N PRO A 135 -11.16 12.00 0.27
CA PRO A 135 -11.66 11.22 1.39
C PRO A 135 -11.38 9.72 1.18
N LEU A 136 -10.81 9.05 2.19
CA LEU A 136 -10.53 7.61 2.13
C LEU A 136 -11.81 6.78 1.92
N GLY A 137 -12.95 7.25 2.43
CA GLY A 137 -14.25 6.61 2.22
C GLY A 137 -14.65 6.49 0.75
N LYS A 138 -14.27 7.45 -0.10
CA LYS A 138 -14.56 7.39 -1.54
C LYS A 138 -13.72 6.32 -2.25
N LEU A 139 -12.51 6.03 -1.77
CA LEU A 139 -11.63 5.01 -2.34
C LEU A 139 -12.05 3.60 -1.93
N ARG A 140 -12.66 3.47 -0.77
CA ARG A 140 -13.04 2.17 -0.18
C ARG A 140 -14.51 1.82 -0.37
N GLY A 141 -15.34 2.79 -0.77
CA GLY A 141 -16.78 2.61 -0.95
C GLY A 141 -17.19 1.95 -2.27
N SER A 142 -16.31 1.94 -3.28
CA SER A 142 -16.64 1.36 -4.60
C SER A 142 -16.05 -0.03 -4.86
N SER A 143 -15.15 -0.52 -4.01
CA SER A 143 -14.43 -1.80 -4.23
C SER A 143 -14.51 -2.81 -3.10
N ARG A 144 -15.17 -2.49 -1.98
CA ARG A 144 -15.43 -3.47 -0.94
C ARG A 144 -16.95 -3.72 -0.82
N SER A 145 -17.44 -4.68 -1.58
CA SER A 145 -18.29 -5.66 -0.94
C SER A 145 -17.57 -6.04 0.35
N SER A 146 -18.20 -5.92 1.52
CA SER A 146 -17.68 -6.45 2.78
C SER A 146 -16.98 -7.77 2.47
N PRO A 147 -15.73 -8.01 2.92
CA PRO A 147 -15.07 -9.27 2.62
C PRO A 147 -16.09 -10.35 2.96
N ARG A 148 -16.42 -11.21 1.99
CA ARG A 148 -17.30 -12.34 2.27
C ARG A 148 -16.72 -13.02 3.50
N PRO A 149 -17.56 -13.39 4.47
CA PRO A 149 -17.09 -14.19 5.59
C PRO A 149 -16.20 -15.31 5.07
N LEU A 150 -15.12 -15.64 5.76
CA LEU A 150 -14.18 -16.68 5.30
C LEU A 150 -14.91 -18.01 5.06
N ASP A 151 -15.97 -18.26 5.81
CA ASP A 151 -16.82 -19.46 5.67
C ASP A 151 -17.56 -19.53 4.31
N ASP A 152 -17.77 -18.39 3.65
CA ASP A 152 -18.42 -18.30 2.34
C ASP A 152 -17.42 -18.27 1.17
N GLN A 153 -16.11 -18.35 1.45
CA GLN A 153 -15.04 -18.31 0.45
C GLN A 153 -14.47 -19.70 0.18
N LYS A 154 -14.14 -19.95 -1.09
CA LYS A 154 -13.48 -21.18 -1.48
C LYS A 154 -12.02 -21.20 -1.01
N ILE A 155 -11.61 -22.28 -0.37
CA ILE A 155 -10.20 -22.55 -0.06
C ILE A 155 -9.50 -22.93 -1.37
N THR A 156 -8.45 -22.18 -1.73
CA THR A 156 -7.64 -22.40 -2.93
C THR A 156 -6.44 -23.28 -2.65
N ARG A 157 -5.87 -23.17 -1.44
CA ARG A 157 -4.75 -24.00 -0.98
C ARG A 157 -4.89 -24.29 0.50
N GLU A 158 -4.44 -25.47 0.90
CA GLU A 158 -4.34 -25.85 2.31
C GLU A 158 -3.06 -26.63 2.55
N ALA A 159 -2.39 -26.34 3.66
CA ALA A 159 -1.22 -27.07 4.12
C ALA A 159 -1.33 -27.29 5.63
N ALA A 160 -0.92 -28.48 6.10
CA ALA A 160 -0.84 -28.80 7.52
C ALA A 160 0.62 -28.89 7.96
N HIS A 161 0.92 -28.39 9.16
CA HIS A 161 2.21 -28.52 9.80
C HIS A 161 2.02 -28.61 11.31
N ASP A 162 2.37 -29.75 11.89
CA ASP A 162 2.08 -30.11 13.28
C ASP A 162 0.59 -29.89 13.62
N ASP A 163 0.29 -29.07 14.63
CA ASP A 163 -1.05 -28.73 15.07
C ASP A 163 -1.67 -27.54 14.31
N TYR A 164 -1.00 -27.06 13.26
CA TYR A 164 -1.42 -25.88 12.50
C TYR A 164 -1.92 -26.25 11.12
N ILE A 165 -2.98 -25.58 10.68
CA ILE A 165 -3.49 -25.63 9.31
C ILE A 165 -3.38 -24.24 8.72
N ILE A 166 -2.77 -24.13 7.55
CA ILE A 166 -2.62 -22.88 6.80
C ILE A 166 -3.58 -22.96 5.62
N ARG A 167 -4.48 -21.99 5.49
CA ARG A 167 -5.45 -21.90 4.42
C ARG A 167 -5.31 -20.61 3.64
N GLU A 168 -5.27 -20.74 2.31
CA GLU A 168 -5.42 -19.62 1.38
C GLU A 168 -6.82 -19.67 0.76
N TYR A 169 -7.51 -18.54 0.78
CA TYR A 169 -8.85 -18.37 0.22
C TYR A 169 -8.82 -17.71 -1.14
N GLU A 170 -9.92 -17.79 -1.91
CA GLU A 170 -10.04 -17.18 -3.25
C GLU A 170 -9.81 -15.65 -3.27
N SER A 171 -9.98 -14.99 -2.14
CA SER A 171 -9.64 -13.57 -1.95
C SER A 171 -8.14 -13.29 -1.83
N GLY A 172 -7.29 -14.33 -1.77
CA GLY A 172 -5.87 -14.22 -1.44
C GLY A 172 -5.60 -14.10 0.07
N THR A 173 -6.64 -14.15 0.91
CA THR A 173 -6.47 -14.13 2.37
C THR A 173 -5.85 -15.45 2.82
N VAL A 174 -4.77 -15.36 3.60
CA VAL A 174 -4.12 -16.51 4.23
C VAL A 174 -4.37 -16.47 5.72
N VAL A 175 -4.86 -17.56 6.28
CA VAL A 175 -5.06 -17.72 7.73
C VAL A 175 -4.32 -18.93 8.25
N VAL A 176 -3.96 -18.87 9.52
CA VAL A 176 -3.40 -20.00 10.26
C VAL A 176 -4.39 -20.39 11.35
N LEU A 177 -4.75 -21.67 11.39
CA LEU A 177 -5.66 -22.23 12.37
C LEU A 177 -4.89 -23.18 13.30
N LYS A 178 -5.31 -23.22 14.55
CA LYS A 178 -4.95 -24.24 15.53
C LYS A 178 -6.23 -24.70 16.21
N ASN A 179 -6.50 -26.00 16.21
CA ASN A 179 -7.76 -26.58 16.73
C ASN A 179 -8.99 -25.86 16.12
N GLU A 180 -9.00 -25.68 14.80
CA GLU A 180 -10.08 -25.03 14.02
C GLU A 180 -10.30 -23.52 14.32
N SER A 181 -9.51 -22.91 15.18
CA SER A 181 -9.60 -21.49 15.53
C SER A 181 -8.47 -20.69 14.86
N ILE A 182 -8.81 -19.52 14.33
CA ILE A 182 -7.81 -18.59 13.78
C ILE A 182 -6.96 -18.07 14.94
N VAL A 183 -5.64 -18.29 14.88
CA VAL A 183 -4.73 -17.99 15.99
C VAL A 183 -3.91 -16.72 15.80
N SER A 184 -3.72 -16.26 14.57
CA SER A 184 -2.95 -15.04 14.28
C SER A 184 -3.15 -14.61 12.83
N THR A 185 -2.69 -13.40 12.49
CA THR A 185 -2.41 -13.03 11.10
C THR A 185 -1.33 -13.97 10.53
N ALA A 186 -1.43 -14.30 9.26
CA ALA A 186 -0.64 -15.37 8.63
C ALA A 186 0.87 -15.18 8.79
N LYS A 187 1.38 -13.97 8.54
CA LYS A 187 2.83 -13.71 8.41
C LYS A 187 3.64 -13.93 9.70
N PRO A 188 3.24 -13.41 10.87
CA PRO A 188 3.97 -13.68 12.11
C PRO A 188 4.03 -15.16 12.47
N MET A 189 2.91 -15.87 12.28
CA MET A 189 2.82 -17.29 12.62
C MET A 189 3.61 -18.17 11.64
N LEU A 190 3.57 -17.88 10.33
CA LEU A 190 4.38 -18.57 9.33
C LEU A 190 5.88 -18.43 9.60
N ARG A 191 6.32 -17.26 10.08
CA ARG A 191 7.72 -17.07 10.51
C ARG A 191 8.08 -17.91 11.73
N THR A 192 7.16 -18.06 12.67
CA THR A 192 7.37 -18.91 13.84
C THR A 192 7.49 -20.37 13.43
N ILE A 193 6.61 -20.84 12.58
CA ILE A 193 6.62 -22.21 12.03
C ILE A 193 7.90 -22.47 11.21
N ALA A 194 8.37 -21.51 10.41
CA ALA A 194 9.56 -21.65 9.59
C ALA A 194 10.89 -21.66 10.37
N LYS A 195 10.88 -21.27 11.65
CA LYS A 195 12.07 -21.25 12.53
C LYS A 195 12.18 -22.47 13.43
N GLY A 196 11.11 -23.26 13.54
CA GLY A 196 11.09 -24.53 14.29
C GLY A 196 11.54 -25.68 13.44
#